data_56e4feb6a1f94b478d8a262836f18d91
#
_entry.id   56e4feb6a1f94b478d8a262836f18d91
#
_cell.length_a   1.000
_cell.length_b   1.000
_cell.length_c   1.000
_cell.angle_alpha   90.00
_cell.angle_beta   90.00
_cell.angle_gamma   90.00
#
_symmetry.space_group_name_H-M   'P 1'
#
loop_
_entity.id
_entity.type
_entity.pdbx_description
1 polymer ?
#
loop_
_entity_poly.entity_id
_entity_poly.type
_entity_poly.pdbx_seq_one_letter_code
_entity_poly.pdbx_strand_id
1 'polypeptide(L)'
;MVDGFELKQKPITLLEYTIYPMLKKFNPSEKYDLCADIKNSMYLIIQEANYYCYDRYERRKHLDFIDQELAAVKIQMATSLERNQITRRKHDEVCEYLKEIGRIVGGLKKSKPLDDEFDFEKQFEELVREHFAIALMHFPKAERQGVVRAIMRAIYDVARMHKAYLTDQKIGYMNKTNAALCALLDYVNISKQQHYITRKKAFLIQMEILELGKTCKKEAEMRGS
;
A
#
# COMPACT_ATOMS: atom_id res chain seq x y z
N MET A 1 -0.92 23.76 -0.28
CA MET A 1 -1.71 22.60 -0.73
C MET A 1 -1.01 21.37 -0.18
N VAL A 2 -1.65 20.57 0.67
CA VAL A 2 -1.07 19.31 1.14
C VAL A 2 -1.13 18.34 -0.02
N ASP A 3 0.02 17.87 -0.47
CA ASP A 3 0.14 17.03 -1.66
C ASP A 3 -0.11 15.56 -1.29
N GLY A 4 -0.86 14.84 -2.12
CA GLY A 4 -1.03 13.38 -1.98
C GLY A 4 0.30 12.62 -1.96
N PHE A 5 1.38 13.23 -2.48
CA PHE A 5 2.73 12.73 -2.40
C PHE A 5 3.23 12.56 -0.95
N GLU A 6 2.98 13.53 -0.07
CA GLU A 6 3.37 13.40 1.35
C GLU A 6 2.61 12.28 2.05
N LEU A 7 1.31 12.11 1.75
CA LEU A 7 0.51 11.02 2.29
C LEU A 7 1.08 9.65 1.92
N LYS A 8 1.64 9.51 0.72
CA LYS A 8 2.27 8.28 0.24
C LYS A 8 3.63 8.04 0.92
N GLN A 9 4.48 9.07 1.00
CA GLN A 9 5.88 8.90 1.44
C GLN A 9 6.01 8.72 2.96
N LYS A 10 5.25 9.43 3.78
CA LYS A 10 5.39 9.39 5.23
C LYS A 10 5.12 8.01 5.86
N PRO A 11 4.07 7.26 5.48
CA PRO A 11 3.88 5.89 5.99
C PRO A 11 5.02 4.95 5.62
N ILE A 12 5.58 5.07 4.41
CA ILE A 12 6.72 4.26 3.96
C ILE A 12 7.94 4.57 4.83
N THR A 13 8.26 5.86 5.01
CA THR A 13 9.37 6.30 5.84
C THR A 13 9.22 5.81 7.30
N LEU A 14 8.02 5.94 7.88
CA LEU A 14 7.74 5.45 9.22
C LEU A 14 7.95 3.94 9.33
N LEU A 15 7.45 3.17 8.36
CA LEU A 15 7.58 1.73 8.35
C LEU A 15 9.06 1.30 8.23
N GLU A 16 9.80 1.85 7.28
CA GLU A 16 11.18 1.44 6.99
C GLU A 16 12.18 1.83 8.07
N TYR A 17 12.14 3.08 8.50
CA TYR A 17 13.20 3.64 9.36
C TYR A 17 12.87 3.59 10.86
N THR A 18 11.60 3.40 11.22
CA THR A 18 11.19 3.42 12.63
C THR A 18 10.58 2.10 13.06
N ILE A 19 9.54 1.62 12.37
CA ILE A 19 8.78 0.44 12.79
C ILE A 19 9.59 -0.85 12.55
N TYR A 20 10.13 -1.09 11.37
CA TYR A 20 10.91 -2.31 11.12
C TYR A 20 12.10 -2.50 12.07
N PRO A 21 12.96 -1.49 12.31
CA PRO A 21 14.05 -1.64 13.29
C PRO A 21 13.55 -1.90 14.71
N MET A 22 12.39 -1.33 15.06
CA MET A 22 11.76 -1.53 16.37
C MET A 22 11.25 -2.98 16.51
N LEU A 23 10.49 -3.47 15.53
CA LEU A 23 9.89 -4.81 15.57
C LEU A 23 10.93 -5.94 15.59
N LYS A 24 12.13 -5.71 15.04
CA LYS A 24 13.24 -6.68 15.11
C LYS A 24 13.69 -6.96 16.56
N LYS A 25 13.37 -6.07 17.51
CA LYS A 25 13.73 -6.19 18.93
C LYS A 25 12.64 -6.81 19.79
N PHE A 26 11.47 -7.08 19.23
CA PHE A 26 10.35 -7.71 19.95
C PHE A 26 10.68 -9.16 20.31
N ASN A 27 10.08 -9.65 21.38
CA ASN A 27 10.20 -11.05 21.76
C ASN A 27 9.75 -11.98 20.63
N PRO A 28 10.39 -13.14 20.44
CA PRO A 28 10.02 -14.09 19.39
C PRO A 28 8.55 -14.52 19.41
N SER A 29 7.92 -14.57 20.60
CA SER A 29 6.50 -14.89 20.77
C SER A 29 5.56 -13.90 20.09
N GLU A 30 5.94 -12.61 20.03
CA GLU A 30 5.14 -11.55 19.43
C GLU A 30 5.28 -11.45 17.88
N LYS A 31 6.17 -12.26 17.30
CA LYS A 31 6.52 -12.17 15.88
C LYS A 31 5.35 -12.45 14.94
N TYR A 32 4.49 -13.39 15.30
CA TYR A 32 3.35 -13.83 14.47
C TYR A 32 2.01 -13.22 14.93
N ASP A 33 2.03 -12.44 15.97
CA ASP A 33 0.90 -11.76 16.59
C ASP A 33 1.06 -10.24 16.42
N LEU A 34 1.45 -9.53 17.46
CA LEU A 34 1.53 -8.07 17.49
C LEU A 34 2.43 -7.46 16.39
N CYS A 35 3.60 -8.08 16.10
CA CYS A 35 4.46 -7.61 15.01
C CYS A 35 3.79 -7.75 13.63
N ALA A 36 3.06 -8.83 13.40
CA ALA A 36 2.37 -9.07 12.13
C ALA A 36 1.22 -8.06 11.97
N ASP A 37 0.47 -7.81 13.04
CA ASP A 37 -0.65 -6.85 13.03
C ASP A 37 -0.19 -5.42 12.76
N ILE A 38 0.89 -4.96 13.43
CA ILE A 38 1.46 -3.63 13.18
C ILE A 38 1.88 -3.48 11.71
N LYS A 39 2.57 -4.47 11.15
CA LYS A 39 2.99 -4.43 9.75
C LYS A 39 1.80 -4.45 8.80
N ASN A 40 0.79 -5.28 9.06
CA ASN A 40 -0.40 -5.35 8.23
C ASN A 40 -1.14 -4.00 8.19
N SER A 41 -1.33 -3.35 9.34
CA SER A 41 -1.95 -2.02 9.40
C SER A 41 -1.13 -0.98 8.65
N MET A 42 0.21 -1.00 8.77
CA MET A 42 1.07 -0.10 8.01
C MET A 42 1.02 -0.34 6.50
N TYR A 43 0.97 -1.61 6.05
CA TYR A 43 0.79 -1.93 4.64
C TYR A 43 -0.57 -1.48 4.11
N LEU A 44 -1.64 -1.61 4.90
CA LEU A 44 -2.96 -1.10 4.54
C LEU A 44 -2.95 0.43 4.40
N ILE A 45 -2.29 1.16 5.29
CA ILE A 45 -2.12 2.61 5.18
C ILE A 45 -1.41 2.97 3.86
N ILE A 46 -0.30 2.30 3.53
CA ILE A 46 0.45 2.53 2.29
C ILE A 46 -0.42 2.23 1.06
N GLN A 47 -1.16 1.13 1.09
CA GLN A 47 -2.07 0.74 0.02
C GLN A 47 -3.18 1.78 -0.18
N GLU A 48 -3.86 2.18 0.88
CA GLU A 48 -4.95 3.15 0.81
C GLU A 48 -4.46 4.56 0.41
N ALA A 49 -3.22 4.94 0.79
CA ALA A 49 -2.60 6.17 0.31
C ALA A 49 -2.37 6.15 -1.22
N ASN A 50 -1.99 4.99 -1.79
CA ASN A 50 -1.91 4.82 -3.24
C ASN A 50 -3.31 4.87 -3.88
N TYR A 51 -4.30 4.19 -3.31
CA TYR A 51 -5.68 4.28 -3.80
C TYR A 51 -6.19 5.73 -3.76
N TYR A 52 -5.95 6.47 -2.70
CA TYR A 52 -6.30 7.90 -2.64
C TYR A 52 -5.70 8.71 -3.81
N CYS A 53 -4.46 8.43 -4.21
CA CYS A 53 -3.79 9.14 -5.30
C CYS A 53 -4.42 8.84 -6.68
N TYR A 54 -4.89 7.61 -6.90
CA TYR A 54 -5.29 7.13 -8.23
C TYR A 54 -6.79 6.87 -8.36
N ASP A 55 -7.50 6.47 -7.30
CA ASP A 55 -8.96 6.34 -7.29
C ASP A 55 -9.62 7.66 -6.89
N ARG A 56 -9.97 8.47 -7.87
CA ARG A 56 -10.56 9.79 -7.64
C ARG A 56 -12.02 9.75 -7.19
N TYR A 57 -12.74 8.64 -7.40
CA TYR A 57 -14.15 8.51 -7.06
C TYR A 57 -14.39 8.16 -5.59
N GLU A 58 -13.49 7.40 -4.96
CA GLU A 58 -13.64 6.96 -3.57
C GLU A 58 -12.60 7.58 -2.61
N ARG A 59 -11.98 8.72 -2.96
CA ARG A 59 -10.91 9.36 -2.19
C ARG A 59 -11.24 9.52 -0.70
N ARG A 60 -12.45 9.95 -0.39
CA ARG A 60 -12.88 10.11 1.00
C ARG A 60 -12.87 8.79 1.75
N LYS A 61 -13.35 7.73 1.12
CA LYS A 61 -13.36 6.37 1.69
C LYS A 61 -11.94 5.88 1.99
N HIS A 62 -10.98 6.12 1.08
CA HIS A 62 -9.58 5.75 1.31
C HIS A 62 -8.98 6.53 2.48
N LEU A 63 -9.27 7.82 2.61
CA LEU A 63 -8.83 8.61 3.76
C LEU A 63 -9.47 8.14 5.08
N ASP A 64 -10.73 7.70 5.06
CA ASP A 64 -11.40 7.15 6.24
C ASP A 64 -10.78 5.81 6.66
N PHE A 65 -10.41 4.95 5.71
CA PHE A 65 -9.66 3.72 5.99
C PHE A 65 -8.27 4.00 6.59
N ILE A 66 -7.55 4.99 6.06
CA ILE A 66 -6.26 5.39 6.63
C ILE A 66 -6.43 5.84 8.09
N ASP A 67 -7.44 6.65 8.39
CA ASP A 67 -7.71 7.07 9.78
C ASP A 67 -7.98 5.88 10.71
N GLN A 68 -8.74 4.89 10.25
CA GLN A 68 -9.02 3.67 11.01
C GLN A 68 -7.74 2.87 11.29
N GLU A 69 -6.90 2.68 10.29
CA GLU A 69 -5.64 1.96 10.46
C GLU A 69 -4.61 2.74 11.29
N LEU A 70 -4.58 4.07 11.21
CA LEU A 70 -3.78 4.91 12.10
C LEU A 70 -4.21 4.75 13.57
N ALA A 71 -5.52 4.64 13.82
CA ALA A 71 -6.03 4.35 15.16
C ALA A 71 -5.64 2.94 15.62
N ALA A 72 -5.73 1.94 14.74
CA ALA A 72 -5.29 0.57 15.02
C ALA A 72 -3.80 0.53 15.40
N VAL A 73 -2.92 1.17 14.62
CA VAL A 73 -1.47 1.22 14.91
C VAL A 73 -1.22 1.92 16.27
N LYS A 74 -1.95 2.98 16.61
CA LYS A 74 -1.82 3.63 17.94
C LYS A 74 -2.15 2.67 19.08
N ILE A 75 -3.22 1.89 18.95
CA ILE A 75 -3.60 0.87 19.94
C ILE A 75 -2.53 -0.21 20.04
N GLN A 76 -2.03 -0.70 18.90
CA GLN A 76 -0.96 -1.69 18.84
C GLN A 76 0.34 -1.17 19.47
N MET A 77 0.67 0.12 19.31
CA MET A 77 1.81 0.76 20.00
C MET A 77 1.60 0.85 21.51
N ALA A 78 0.40 1.19 21.98
CA ALA A 78 0.09 1.20 23.40
C ALA A 78 0.20 -0.22 24.00
N THR A 79 -0.34 -1.23 23.33
CA THR A 79 -0.19 -2.64 23.72
C THR A 79 1.29 -3.07 23.73
N SER A 80 2.08 -2.62 22.75
CA SER A 80 3.53 -2.89 22.73
C SER A 80 4.25 -2.30 23.94
N LEU A 81 3.85 -1.12 24.37
CA LEU A 81 4.37 -0.46 25.58
C LEU A 81 3.96 -1.22 26.85
N GLU A 82 2.69 -1.58 27.00
CA GLU A 82 2.16 -2.34 28.12
C GLU A 82 2.83 -3.71 28.26
N ARG A 83 3.10 -4.37 27.13
CA ARG A 83 3.84 -5.66 27.09
C ARG A 83 5.36 -5.49 27.22
N ASN A 84 5.88 -4.29 27.49
CA ASN A 84 7.32 -3.98 27.59
C ASN A 84 8.14 -4.36 26.36
N GLN A 85 7.53 -4.39 25.16
CA GLN A 85 8.22 -4.63 23.89
C GLN A 85 8.96 -3.39 23.40
N ILE A 86 8.49 -2.19 23.78
CA ILE A 86 9.09 -0.90 23.44
C ILE A 86 9.21 0.01 24.66
N THR A 87 10.12 0.96 24.59
CA THR A 87 10.26 2.02 25.60
C THR A 87 9.20 3.12 25.39
N ARG A 88 8.89 3.88 26.45
CA ARG A 88 8.02 5.05 26.37
C ARG A 88 8.48 6.05 25.31
N ARG A 89 9.79 6.32 25.25
CA ARG A 89 10.36 7.20 24.22
C ARG A 89 10.05 6.73 22.82
N LYS A 90 10.15 5.40 22.56
CA LYS A 90 9.90 4.85 21.22
C LYS A 90 8.41 4.87 20.86
N HIS A 91 7.55 4.60 21.85
CA HIS A 91 6.11 4.77 21.72
C HIS A 91 5.76 6.21 21.31
N ASP A 92 6.26 7.20 22.02
CA ASP A 92 5.95 8.61 21.78
C ASP A 92 6.48 9.07 20.41
N GLU A 93 7.68 8.63 20.02
CA GLU A 93 8.24 8.87 18.67
C GLU A 93 7.30 8.37 17.57
N VAL A 94 6.85 7.13 17.64
CA VAL A 94 5.93 6.56 16.63
C VAL A 94 4.60 7.31 16.64
N CYS A 95 4.05 7.61 17.81
CA CYS A 95 2.80 8.34 17.95
C CYS A 95 2.83 9.75 17.33
N GLU A 96 3.97 10.45 17.40
CA GLU A 96 4.13 11.74 16.71
C GLU A 96 4.11 11.60 15.19
N TYR A 97 4.78 10.60 14.61
CA TYR A 97 4.67 10.31 13.18
C TYR A 97 3.23 9.98 12.76
N LEU A 98 2.52 9.16 13.54
CA LEU A 98 1.11 8.82 13.27
C LEU A 98 0.20 10.06 13.35
N LYS A 99 0.46 10.99 14.26
CA LYS A 99 -0.26 12.27 14.35
C LYS A 99 0.02 13.13 13.10
N GLU A 100 1.24 13.15 12.63
CA GLU A 100 1.62 13.91 11.42
C GLU A 100 0.89 13.38 10.19
N ILE A 101 0.87 12.06 9.99
CA ILE A 101 0.08 11.43 8.92
C ILE A 101 -1.42 11.77 9.07
N GLY A 102 -1.96 11.70 10.28
CA GLY A 102 -3.35 12.07 10.55
C GLY A 102 -3.67 13.53 10.24
N ARG A 103 -2.72 14.48 10.44
CA ARG A 103 -2.90 15.89 10.03
C ARG A 103 -2.97 16.02 8.51
N ILE A 104 -2.15 15.26 7.76
CA ILE A 104 -2.21 15.22 6.30
C ILE A 104 -3.57 14.71 5.83
N VAL A 105 -4.03 13.58 6.38
CA VAL A 105 -5.35 13.01 6.09
C VAL A 105 -6.46 14.01 6.36
N GLY A 106 -6.44 14.65 7.53
CA GLY A 106 -7.42 15.68 7.89
C GLY A 106 -7.41 16.90 6.96
N GLY A 107 -6.23 17.31 6.48
CA GLY A 107 -6.09 18.38 5.47
C GLY A 107 -6.69 17.98 4.12
N LEU A 108 -6.41 16.75 3.65
CA LEU A 108 -6.91 16.23 2.38
C LEU A 108 -8.43 16.01 2.41
N LYS A 109 -9.02 15.59 3.52
CA LYS A 109 -10.49 15.48 3.69
C LYS A 109 -11.22 16.82 3.51
N LYS A 110 -10.54 17.92 3.72
CA LYS A 110 -11.10 19.28 3.55
C LYS A 110 -10.94 19.83 2.14
N SER A 111 -10.10 19.20 1.30
CA SER A 111 -9.88 19.62 -0.07
C SER A 111 -10.93 19.06 -1.03
N LYS A 112 -11.28 19.79 -2.11
CA LYS A 112 -12.25 19.32 -3.13
C LYS A 112 -11.57 18.33 -4.10
N PRO A 113 -12.25 17.25 -4.53
CA PRO A 113 -11.72 16.29 -5.51
C PRO A 113 -11.77 16.82 -6.96
N LEU A 114 -10.90 16.26 -7.80
CA LEU A 114 -10.83 16.44 -9.26
C LEU A 114 -11.02 15.08 -9.94
N ASP A 115 -11.71 15.03 -11.10
CA ASP A 115 -12.13 13.79 -11.77
C ASP A 115 -11.35 13.56 -13.07
N ASP A 116 -10.94 12.28 -13.37
CA ASP A 116 -10.40 11.81 -14.66
C ASP A 116 -10.34 10.26 -14.82
N GLU A 117 -10.28 9.78 -16.08
CA GLU A 117 -10.54 8.40 -16.53
C GLU A 117 -9.35 7.57 -17.04
N PHE A 118 -9.47 6.19 -16.99
CA PHE A 118 -8.49 5.24 -17.55
C PHE A 118 -8.91 3.78 -17.81
N ASP A 119 -8.23 3.02 -18.74
CA ASP A 119 -8.52 1.62 -19.10
C ASP A 119 -7.32 0.64 -19.17
N PHE A 120 -7.53 -0.70 -18.89
CA PHE A 120 -6.47 -1.67 -18.64
C PHE A 120 -6.87 -3.15 -18.82
N GLU A 121 -6.00 -4.04 -19.38
CA GLU A 121 -6.30 -5.46 -19.60
C GLU A 121 -5.14 -6.47 -19.40
N LYS A 122 -5.43 -7.72 -19.57
CA LYS A 122 -4.71 -9.03 -19.64
C LYS A 122 -3.25 -9.16 -19.16
N GLN A 123 -2.36 -8.21 -19.45
CA GLN A 123 -0.95 -8.24 -19.04
C GLN A 123 -0.77 -8.20 -17.50
N PHE A 124 -1.74 -7.69 -16.78
CA PHE A 124 -1.69 -7.67 -15.32
C PHE A 124 -1.91 -9.07 -14.70
N GLU A 125 -2.78 -9.88 -15.28
CA GLU A 125 -2.96 -11.25 -14.81
C GLU A 125 -1.68 -12.09 -15.01
N GLU A 126 -0.99 -11.91 -16.12
CA GLU A 126 0.28 -12.56 -16.41
C GLU A 126 1.35 -12.15 -15.40
N LEU A 127 1.51 -10.84 -15.17
CA LEU A 127 2.46 -10.30 -14.19
C LEU A 127 2.23 -10.87 -12.79
N VAL A 128 0.98 -10.85 -12.33
CA VAL A 128 0.64 -11.33 -11.00
C VAL A 128 0.86 -12.84 -10.89
N ARG A 129 0.45 -13.59 -11.90
CA ARG A 129 0.54 -15.04 -11.91
C ARG A 129 1.98 -15.55 -11.98
N GLU A 130 2.81 -14.95 -12.85
CA GLU A 130 4.16 -15.45 -13.11
C GLU A 130 5.22 -14.86 -12.17
N HIS A 131 5.15 -13.57 -11.87
CA HIS A 131 6.23 -12.89 -11.13
C HIS A 131 5.94 -12.70 -9.64
N PHE A 132 4.74 -12.29 -9.28
CA PHE A 132 4.40 -12.09 -7.86
C PHE A 132 4.23 -13.41 -7.10
N ALA A 133 3.66 -14.45 -7.72
CA ALA A 133 3.57 -15.77 -7.08
C ALA A 133 4.95 -16.31 -6.71
N ILE A 134 5.94 -16.16 -7.62
CA ILE A 134 7.33 -16.55 -7.37
C ILE A 134 7.98 -15.65 -6.30
N ALA A 135 7.75 -14.34 -6.38
CA ALA A 135 8.29 -13.40 -5.38
C ALA A 135 7.76 -13.70 -3.98
N LEU A 136 6.46 -14.00 -3.85
CA LEU A 136 5.82 -14.34 -2.57
C LEU A 136 6.42 -15.54 -1.86
N MET A 137 6.95 -16.53 -2.60
CA MET A 137 7.63 -17.69 -1.99
C MET A 137 8.89 -17.28 -1.22
N HIS A 138 9.50 -16.16 -1.54
CA HIS A 138 10.70 -15.63 -0.89
C HIS A 138 10.42 -14.66 0.27
N PHE A 139 9.16 -14.27 0.47
CA PHE A 139 8.78 -13.43 1.61
C PHE A 139 8.69 -14.25 2.90
N PRO A 140 9.19 -13.75 4.02
CA PRO A 140 8.94 -14.34 5.33
C PRO A 140 7.45 -14.54 5.57
N LYS A 141 7.06 -15.59 6.29
CA LYS A 141 5.64 -15.88 6.58
C LYS A 141 4.90 -14.68 7.18
N ALA A 142 5.57 -13.92 8.06
CA ALA A 142 5.00 -12.75 8.72
C ALA A 142 4.67 -11.59 7.76
N GLU A 143 5.40 -11.46 6.64
CA GLU A 143 5.20 -10.41 5.64
C GLU A 143 4.24 -10.82 4.52
N ARG A 144 4.12 -12.14 4.31
CA ARG A 144 3.39 -12.74 3.18
C ARG A 144 1.93 -12.32 3.15
N GLN A 145 1.31 -12.20 4.31
CA GLN A 145 -0.13 -11.91 4.40
C GLN A 145 -0.50 -10.52 3.85
N GLY A 146 0.27 -9.47 4.18
CA GLY A 146 0.03 -8.12 3.66
C GLY A 146 0.21 -8.04 2.14
N VAL A 147 1.31 -8.62 1.62
CA VAL A 147 1.62 -8.63 0.19
C VAL A 147 0.61 -9.47 -0.59
N VAL A 148 0.22 -10.66 -0.08
CA VAL A 148 -0.84 -11.50 -0.70
C VAL A 148 -2.15 -10.75 -0.75
N ARG A 149 -2.55 -10.07 0.33
CA ARG A 149 -3.81 -9.31 0.37
C ARG A 149 -3.83 -8.19 -0.69
N ALA A 150 -2.72 -7.45 -0.85
CA ALA A 150 -2.61 -6.41 -1.86
C ALA A 150 -2.72 -6.97 -3.30
N ILE A 151 -2.02 -8.08 -3.59
CA ILE A 151 -2.07 -8.76 -4.88
C ILE A 151 -3.48 -9.28 -5.17
N MET A 152 -4.10 -9.97 -4.23
CA MET A 152 -5.46 -10.51 -4.40
C MET A 152 -6.48 -9.38 -4.64
N ARG A 153 -6.34 -8.24 -3.93
CA ARG A 153 -7.19 -7.08 -4.17
C ARG A 153 -7.02 -6.54 -5.59
N ALA A 154 -5.79 -6.40 -6.06
CA ALA A 154 -5.51 -5.98 -7.43
C ALA A 154 -6.11 -6.94 -8.47
N ILE A 155 -5.98 -8.26 -8.28
CA ILE A 155 -6.58 -9.28 -9.15
C ILE A 155 -8.11 -9.16 -9.17
N TYR A 156 -8.75 -8.99 -8.00
CA TYR A 156 -10.20 -8.83 -7.94
C TYR A 156 -10.68 -7.56 -8.63
N ASP A 157 -9.94 -6.46 -8.51
CA ASP A 157 -10.29 -5.21 -9.17
C ASP A 157 -10.16 -5.35 -10.70
N VAL A 158 -9.10 -6.02 -11.21
CA VAL A 158 -8.96 -6.36 -12.64
C VAL A 158 -10.11 -7.26 -13.12
N ALA A 159 -10.45 -8.33 -12.37
CA ALA A 159 -11.54 -9.24 -12.73
C ALA A 159 -12.90 -8.54 -12.76
N ARG A 160 -13.16 -7.61 -11.84
CA ARG A 160 -14.35 -6.77 -11.83
C ARG A 160 -14.38 -5.82 -13.02
N MET A 161 -13.25 -5.23 -13.37
CA MET A 161 -13.10 -4.38 -14.55
C MET A 161 -13.50 -5.11 -15.83
N HIS A 162 -13.05 -6.35 -16.04
CA HIS A 162 -13.45 -7.18 -17.17
C HIS A 162 -14.98 -7.36 -17.28
N LYS A 163 -15.65 -7.57 -16.14
CA LYS A 163 -17.12 -7.71 -16.10
C LYS A 163 -17.83 -6.37 -16.29
N ALA A 164 -17.22 -5.26 -15.87
CA ALA A 164 -17.79 -3.92 -15.96
C ALA A 164 -17.49 -3.21 -17.30
N TYR A 165 -16.94 -3.92 -18.29
CA TYR A 165 -16.44 -3.39 -19.57
C TYR A 165 -17.44 -2.50 -20.34
N LEU A 166 -18.74 -2.61 -20.08
CA LEU A 166 -19.80 -1.88 -20.77
C LEU A 166 -20.42 -0.75 -19.93
N THR A 167 -19.86 -0.38 -18.78
CA THR A 167 -20.46 0.59 -17.85
C THR A 167 -19.46 1.60 -17.32
N ASP A 168 -19.92 2.76 -16.83
CA ASP A 168 -19.11 3.82 -16.18
C ASP A 168 -18.27 3.30 -14.98
N GLN A 169 -18.62 2.13 -14.44
CA GLN A 169 -17.86 1.49 -13.36
C GLN A 169 -16.44 1.06 -13.79
N LYS A 170 -16.19 0.84 -15.09
CA LYS A 170 -14.89 0.45 -15.64
C LYS A 170 -13.77 1.37 -15.16
N ILE A 171 -13.98 2.65 -15.20
CA ILE A 171 -13.02 3.70 -14.83
C ILE A 171 -12.60 3.61 -13.36
N GLY A 172 -13.57 3.43 -12.46
CA GLY A 172 -13.29 3.27 -11.04
C GLY A 172 -12.37 2.08 -10.77
N TYR A 173 -12.57 0.94 -11.45
CA TYR A 173 -11.71 -0.23 -11.31
C TYR A 173 -10.32 -0.03 -11.88
N MET A 174 -10.18 0.77 -12.94
CA MET A 174 -8.89 1.14 -13.52
C MET A 174 -8.03 1.94 -12.55
N ASN A 175 -8.60 2.98 -11.96
CA ASN A 175 -7.92 3.78 -10.97
C ASN A 175 -7.47 2.92 -9.78
N LYS A 176 -8.31 1.99 -9.32
CA LYS A 176 -7.97 1.03 -8.26
C LYS A 176 -6.83 0.10 -8.67
N THR A 177 -6.84 -0.39 -9.92
CA THR A 177 -5.76 -1.24 -10.44
C THR A 177 -4.44 -0.48 -10.49
N ASN A 178 -4.44 0.75 -10.97
CA ASN A 178 -3.24 1.58 -10.98
C ASN A 178 -2.74 1.89 -9.55
N ALA A 179 -3.64 2.18 -8.62
CA ALA A 179 -3.30 2.34 -7.21
C ALA A 179 -2.68 1.06 -6.62
N ALA A 180 -3.22 -0.11 -6.96
CA ALA A 180 -2.67 -1.39 -6.52
C ALA A 180 -1.27 -1.65 -7.09
N LEU A 181 -1.02 -1.33 -8.38
CA LEU A 181 0.32 -1.42 -8.98
C LEU A 181 1.33 -0.52 -8.26
N CYS A 182 0.94 0.70 -7.90
CA CYS A 182 1.80 1.60 -7.13
C CYS A 182 2.09 1.06 -5.73
N ALA A 183 1.09 0.51 -5.03
CA ALA A 183 1.29 -0.14 -3.75
C ALA A 183 2.24 -1.34 -3.86
N LEU A 184 2.14 -2.13 -4.94
CA LEU A 184 3.05 -3.24 -5.20
C LEU A 184 4.49 -2.76 -5.44
N LEU A 185 4.70 -1.65 -6.16
CA LEU A 185 6.03 -1.02 -6.30
C LEU A 185 6.62 -0.66 -4.94
N ASP A 186 5.81 -0.08 -4.06
CA ASP A 186 6.25 0.27 -2.70
C ASP A 186 6.62 -0.99 -1.90
N TYR A 187 5.83 -2.06 -1.98
CA TYR A 187 6.16 -3.33 -1.31
C TYR A 187 7.43 -3.98 -1.86
N VAL A 188 7.66 -3.93 -3.17
CA VAL A 188 8.92 -4.40 -3.79
C VAL A 188 10.10 -3.59 -3.29
N ASN A 189 9.97 -2.26 -3.18
CA ASN A 189 11.00 -1.39 -2.64
C ASN A 189 11.32 -1.70 -1.17
N ILE A 190 10.29 -1.81 -0.33
CA ILE A 190 10.42 -2.19 1.09
C ILE A 190 11.12 -3.56 1.20
N SER A 191 10.67 -4.54 0.42
CA SER A 191 11.24 -5.90 0.43
C SER A 191 12.71 -5.93 0.00
N LYS A 192 13.09 -5.09 -0.96
CA LYS A 192 14.50 -4.90 -1.37
C LYS A 192 15.33 -4.30 -0.23
N GLN A 193 14.82 -3.29 0.44
CA GLN A 193 15.54 -2.64 1.56
C GLN A 193 15.67 -3.56 2.77
N GLN A 194 14.66 -4.38 3.03
CA GLN A 194 14.69 -5.39 4.09
C GLN A 194 15.47 -6.67 3.71
N HIS A 195 16.07 -6.71 2.50
CA HIS A 195 16.82 -7.87 1.98
C HIS A 195 15.99 -9.16 1.83
N TYR A 196 14.67 -9.08 1.73
CA TYR A 196 13.78 -10.23 1.48
C TYR A 196 13.89 -10.74 0.03
N ILE A 197 14.20 -9.83 -0.90
CA ILE A 197 14.47 -10.15 -2.31
C ILE A 197 15.79 -9.51 -2.74
N THR A 198 16.44 -10.12 -3.73
CA THR A 198 17.69 -9.57 -4.29
C THR A 198 17.42 -8.30 -5.10
N ARG A 199 18.41 -7.41 -5.21
CA ARG A 199 18.32 -6.19 -6.03
C ARG A 199 17.95 -6.50 -7.48
N LYS A 200 18.52 -7.57 -8.06
CA LYS A 200 18.24 -8.00 -9.43
C LYS A 200 16.76 -8.40 -9.60
N LYS A 201 16.21 -9.17 -8.66
CA LYS A 201 14.81 -9.61 -8.69
C LYS A 201 13.86 -8.43 -8.47
N ALA A 202 14.16 -7.55 -7.52
CA ALA A 202 13.40 -6.32 -7.32
C ALA A 202 13.35 -5.47 -8.60
N PHE A 203 14.49 -5.28 -9.28
CA PHE A 203 14.56 -4.52 -10.53
C PHE A 203 13.68 -5.12 -11.63
N LEU A 204 13.72 -6.43 -11.83
CA LEU A 204 12.89 -7.10 -12.84
C LEU A 204 11.40 -6.89 -12.57
N ILE A 205 10.94 -7.11 -11.33
CA ILE A 205 9.54 -6.92 -10.94
C ILE A 205 9.13 -5.44 -11.12
N GLN A 206 9.99 -4.50 -10.72
CA GLN A 206 9.71 -3.06 -10.90
C GLN A 206 9.55 -2.67 -12.35
N MET A 207 10.42 -3.19 -13.24
CA MET A 207 10.34 -2.90 -14.68
C MET A 207 9.02 -3.37 -15.27
N GLU A 208 8.56 -4.56 -14.90
CA GLU A 208 7.28 -5.11 -15.38
C GLU A 208 6.07 -4.33 -14.87
N ILE A 209 6.07 -3.92 -13.59
CA ILE A 209 5.02 -3.05 -13.03
C ILE A 209 4.99 -1.71 -13.78
N LEU A 210 6.16 -1.13 -14.08
CA LEU A 210 6.25 0.13 -14.82
C LEU A 210 5.78 0.00 -16.27
N GLU A 211 6.09 -1.09 -16.94
CA GLU A 211 5.58 -1.36 -18.31
C GLU A 211 4.05 -1.49 -18.32
N LEU A 212 3.48 -2.19 -17.36
CA LEU A 212 2.04 -2.24 -17.19
C LEU A 212 1.42 -0.86 -16.94
N GLY A 213 2.02 -0.06 -16.08
CA GLY A 213 1.58 1.32 -15.84
C GLY A 213 1.61 2.17 -17.11
N LYS A 214 2.64 2.00 -17.97
CA LYS A 214 2.71 2.68 -19.26
C LYS A 214 1.61 2.21 -20.22
N THR A 215 1.34 0.92 -20.25
CA THR A 215 0.26 0.36 -21.08
C THR A 215 -1.09 0.93 -20.66
N CYS A 216 -1.36 0.97 -19.36
CA CYS A 216 -2.55 1.62 -18.81
C CYS A 216 -2.68 3.06 -19.28
N LYS A 217 -1.60 3.84 -19.16
CA LYS A 217 -1.58 5.24 -19.57
C LYS A 217 -1.84 5.41 -21.07
N LYS A 218 -1.21 4.58 -21.91
CA LYS A 218 -1.35 4.64 -23.37
C LYS A 218 -2.77 4.32 -23.84
N GLU A 219 -3.40 3.32 -23.23
CA GLU A 219 -4.79 2.97 -23.57
C GLU A 219 -5.79 4.07 -23.21
N ALA A 220 -5.53 4.80 -22.14
CA ALA A 220 -6.35 5.92 -21.76
C ALA A 220 -6.23 7.10 -22.71
N GLU A 221 -5.01 7.42 -23.12
CA GLU A 221 -4.76 8.49 -24.10
C GLU A 221 -5.43 8.20 -25.44
N MET A 222 -5.52 6.91 -25.85
CA MET A 222 -6.18 6.50 -27.10
C MET A 222 -7.71 6.57 -27.04
N ARG A 223 -8.31 6.53 -25.87
CA ARG A 223 -9.80 6.53 -25.72
C ARG A 223 -10.38 7.85 -25.23
N GLY A 224 -9.52 8.80 -24.84
CA GLY A 224 -9.90 10.17 -24.48
C GLY A 224 -9.86 11.14 -25.66
N SER A 225 -9.57 10.65 -26.86
CA SER A 225 -9.69 11.33 -28.15
C SER A 225 -10.89 10.76 -28.93
#